data_4ce2cb2b1a2793f67d4d29cf0f49e2f5
#
_entry.id   4ce2cb2b1a2793f67d4d29cf0f49e2f5
#
_cell.length_a   1.000
_cell.length_b   1.000
_cell.length_c   1.000
_cell.angle_alpha   90.00
_cell.angle_beta   90.00
_cell.angle_gamma   90.00
#
_symmetry.space_group_name_H-M   'P 1'
#
loop_
_entity.id
_entity.type
_entity.pdbx_description
1 polymer ?
#
loop_
_entity_poly.entity_id
_entity_poly.type
_entity_poly.pdbx_seq_one_letter_code
_entity_poly.pdbx_strand_id
1 'polypeptide(L)'
;MNLFAAPRVQLDYDPLRADRSGLTTPLQTFARSSLTHVGFAFLAMGGWAVFANAPHGLQRALIAGLVQGTLSGLLTLGLKRFLEAAIARLPDLWAAILPPAATCAGVLAILLTAHRLAGTPNVWATISVPYAVSSSYAWIYSLTLVLARRRHAAGAIS
;
A
#
# COMPACT_ATOMS: atom_id res chain seq x y z
N MET A 1 31.00 34.60 -58.13
CA MET A 1 31.26 35.04 -56.77
C MET A 1 30.02 34.63 -55.96
N ASN A 2 29.98 33.35 -55.45
CA ASN A 2 28.84 32.77 -54.75
C ASN A 2 29.09 32.84 -53.27
N LEU A 3 28.50 33.84 -52.62
CA LEU A 3 28.61 34.18 -51.21
C LEU A 3 27.32 33.85 -50.46
N PHE A 4 26.82 32.61 -50.46
CA PHE A 4 25.80 32.14 -49.53
C PHE A 4 25.75 30.61 -49.53
N ALA A 5 26.80 29.98 -48.98
CA ALA A 5 26.71 28.59 -48.58
C ALA A 5 26.57 28.57 -47.06
N ALA A 6 25.33 28.51 -46.57
CA ALA A 6 25.07 28.25 -45.16
C ALA A 6 25.51 26.81 -44.79
N PRO A 7 26.18 26.59 -43.67
CA PRO A 7 26.56 25.25 -43.25
C PRO A 7 25.27 24.44 -42.96
N ARG A 8 25.11 23.33 -43.68
CA ARG A 8 24.08 22.33 -43.34
C ARG A 8 24.49 21.67 -42.01
N VAL A 9 23.82 22.04 -40.98
CA VAL A 9 23.84 21.25 -39.72
C VAL A 9 23.12 19.94 -40.02
N GLN A 10 23.91 18.91 -40.29
CA GLN A 10 23.41 17.54 -40.37
C GLN A 10 23.10 17.10 -38.95
N LEU A 11 21.84 17.18 -38.57
CA LEU A 11 21.35 16.53 -37.34
C LEU A 11 21.40 15.04 -37.60
N ASP A 12 22.43 14.41 -37.06
CA ASP A 12 22.59 12.95 -37.02
C ASP A 12 21.53 12.39 -36.07
N TYR A 13 20.30 12.30 -36.60
CA TYR A 13 19.20 11.65 -35.88
C TYR A 13 19.36 10.15 -36.05
N ASP A 14 20.03 9.52 -35.10
CA ASP A 14 20.09 8.06 -34.95
C ASP A 14 18.88 7.58 -34.17
N PRO A 15 17.81 7.07 -34.82
CA PRO A 15 16.61 6.57 -34.15
C PRO A 15 16.89 5.33 -33.29
N LEU A 16 18.05 4.67 -33.47
CA LEU A 16 18.41 3.48 -32.70
C LEU A 16 19.14 3.82 -31.39
N ARG A 17 19.56 5.08 -31.19
CA ARG A 17 20.21 5.57 -29.98
C ARG A 17 19.21 6.08 -28.94
N ALA A 18 18.00 6.43 -29.34
CA ALA A 18 16.95 6.96 -28.47
C ALA A 18 16.27 5.88 -27.62
N ASP A 19 16.46 4.59 -27.91
CA ASP A 19 15.74 3.49 -27.25
C ASP A 19 16.56 2.70 -26.23
N ARG A 20 17.69 3.20 -25.77
CA ARG A 20 18.49 2.53 -24.71
C ARG A 20 18.57 3.27 -23.37
N SER A 21 17.94 4.41 -23.21
CA SER A 21 17.73 5.01 -21.91
C SER A 21 16.46 4.40 -21.29
N GLY A 22 16.66 3.26 -20.65
CA GLY A 22 15.80 2.61 -19.67
C GLY A 22 14.38 3.14 -19.51
N LEU A 23 13.48 2.89 -20.46
CA LEU A 23 12.05 2.90 -20.18
C LEU A 23 11.74 1.77 -19.19
N THR A 24 12.07 1.99 -17.91
CA THR A 24 11.37 1.27 -16.86
C THR A 24 9.91 1.64 -17.04
N THR A 25 9.13 0.70 -17.57
CA THR A 25 7.70 0.92 -17.78
C THR A 25 7.11 1.36 -16.44
N PRO A 26 6.15 2.33 -16.44
CA PRO A 26 5.51 2.79 -15.19
C PRO A 26 4.98 1.61 -14.36
N LEU A 27 4.65 0.50 -15.01
CA LEU A 27 4.27 -0.75 -14.37
C LEU A 27 5.43 -1.40 -13.57
N GLN A 28 6.67 -1.37 -14.08
CA GLN A 28 7.84 -1.93 -13.37
C GLN A 28 8.24 -1.06 -12.16
N THR A 29 8.13 0.26 -12.28
CA THR A 29 8.37 1.19 -11.17
C THR A 29 7.29 1.02 -10.09
N PHE A 30 6.02 0.88 -10.49
CA PHE A 30 4.91 0.61 -9.58
C PHE A 30 5.05 -0.77 -8.90
N ALA A 31 5.40 -1.81 -9.65
CA ALA A 31 5.61 -3.15 -9.09
C ALA A 31 6.79 -3.20 -8.10
N ARG A 32 7.90 -2.53 -8.41
CA ARG A 32 9.05 -2.41 -7.49
C ARG A 32 8.68 -1.66 -6.21
N SER A 33 7.96 -0.54 -6.30
CA SER A 33 7.47 0.20 -5.15
C SER A 33 6.52 -0.64 -4.30
N SER A 34 5.57 -1.36 -4.92
CA SER A 34 4.64 -2.24 -4.21
C SER A 34 5.33 -3.40 -3.51
N LEU A 35 6.30 -4.06 -4.16
CA LEU A 35 7.10 -5.13 -3.56
C LEU A 35 7.89 -4.66 -2.34
N THR A 36 8.48 -3.47 -2.40
CA THR A 36 9.20 -2.88 -1.27
C THR A 36 8.27 -2.65 -0.08
N HIS A 37 7.08 -2.09 -0.31
CA HIS A 37 6.10 -1.85 0.76
C HIS A 37 5.57 -3.16 1.35
N VAL A 38 5.27 -4.14 0.51
CA VAL A 38 4.82 -5.48 0.95
C VAL A 38 5.92 -6.17 1.76
N GLY A 39 7.17 -6.15 1.27
CA GLY A 39 8.31 -6.74 1.98
C GLY A 39 8.55 -6.07 3.33
N PHE A 40 8.49 -4.74 3.39
CA PHE A 40 8.60 -4.01 4.65
C PHE A 40 7.46 -4.36 5.62
N ALA A 41 6.21 -4.38 5.16
CA ALA A 41 5.08 -4.75 5.98
C ALA A 41 5.19 -6.19 6.51
N PHE A 42 5.62 -7.12 5.65
CA PHE A 42 5.87 -8.50 6.03
C PHE A 42 6.92 -8.60 7.15
N LEU A 43 8.08 -7.96 6.96
CA LEU A 43 9.19 -8.05 7.90
C LEU A 43 8.89 -7.31 9.21
N ALA A 44 8.35 -6.11 9.15
CA ALA A 44 8.06 -5.31 10.35
C ALA A 44 6.96 -5.95 11.21
N MET A 45 5.84 -6.34 10.60
CA MET A 45 4.72 -6.90 11.35
C MET A 45 4.95 -8.37 11.70
N GLY A 46 5.62 -9.13 10.83
CA GLY A 46 6.06 -10.48 11.12
C GLY A 46 7.09 -10.52 12.26
N GLY A 47 8.08 -9.63 12.23
CA GLY A 47 9.06 -9.47 13.30
C GLY A 47 8.42 -9.10 14.64
N TRP A 48 7.45 -8.20 14.64
CA TRP A 48 6.65 -7.89 15.82
C TRP A 48 5.96 -9.14 16.39
N ALA A 49 5.34 -9.95 15.54
CA ALA A 49 4.65 -11.17 15.95
C ALA A 49 5.60 -12.22 16.52
N VAL A 50 6.81 -12.36 15.93
CA VAL A 50 7.89 -13.19 16.50
C VAL A 50 8.24 -12.71 17.90
N PHE A 51 8.49 -11.42 18.07
CA PHE A 51 8.82 -10.81 19.35
C PHE A 51 7.72 -11.04 20.39
N ALA A 52 6.46 -10.79 20.05
CA ALA A 52 5.32 -10.95 20.94
C ALA A 52 5.09 -12.41 21.43
N ASN A 53 5.59 -13.38 20.66
CA ASN A 53 5.44 -14.80 20.97
C ASN A 53 6.76 -15.48 21.38
N ALA A 54 7.87 -14.74 21.45
CA ALA A 54 9.19 -15.29 21.82
C ALA A 54 9.18 -16.11 23.14
N PRO A 55 8.46 -15.71 24.22
CA PRO A 55 8.40 -16.48 25.46
C PRO A 55 7.77 -17.87 25.33
N HIS A 56 7.04 -18.13 24.22
CA HIS A 56 6.33 -19.39 23.99
C HIS A 56 7.11 -20.41 23.16
N GLY A 57 8.40 -20.14 22.91
CA GLY A 57 9.31 -20.98 22.12
C GLY A 57 9.42 -20.57 20.65
N LEU A 58 10.60 -20.82 20.10
CA LEU A 58 10.99 -20.35 18.76
C LEU A 58 10.03 -20.79 17.65
N GLN A 59 9.61 -22.05 17.67
CA GLN A 59 8.71 -22.59 16.63
C GLN A 59 7.37 -21.83 16.59
N ARG A 60 6.73 -21.62 17.73
CA ARG A 60 5.46 -20.89 17.81
C ARG A 60 5.62 -19.42 17.43
N ALA A 61 6.70 -18.80 17.85
CA ALA A 61 7.03 -17.42 17.49
C ALA A 61 7.21 -17.27 15.96
N LEU A 62 7.95 -18.16 15.31
CA LEU A 62 8.16 -18.13 13.86
C LEU A 62 6.86 -18.37 13.08
N ILE A 63 6.01 -19.30 13.51
CA ILE A 63 4.69 -19.53 12.89
C ILE A 63 3.83 -18.26 13.00
N ALA A 64 3.75 -17.65 14.19
CA ALA A 64 3.03 -16.40 14.37
C ALA A 64 3.58 -15.28 13.47
N GLY A 65 4.90 -15.18 13.35
CA GLY A 65 5.58 -14.22 12.48
C GLY A 65 5.28 -14.40 11.00
N LEU A 66 5.30 -15.62 10.50
CA LEU A 66 4.96 -15.95 9.12
C LEU A 66 3.50 -15.61 8.81
N VAL A 67 2.58 -16.02 9.68
CA VAL A 67 1.14 -15.71 9.53
C VAL A 67 0.93 -14.19 9.49
N GLN A 68 1.46 -13.46 10.46
CA GLN A 68 1.28 -12.01 10.54
C GLN A 68 1.96 -11.28 9.38
N GLY A 69 3.16 -11.65 9.01
CA GLY A 69 3.88 -11.05 7.89
C GLY A 69 3.11 -11.23 6.57
N THR A 70 2.61 -12.44 6.30
CA THR A 70 1.79 -12.73 5.12
C THR A 70 0.51 -11.91 5.10
N LEU A 71 -0.23 -11.87 6.21
CA LEU A 71 -1.44 -11.07 6.32
C LEU A 71 -1.17 -9.58 6.09
N SER A 72 -0.11 -9.04 6.69
CA SER A 72 0.25 -7.62 6.53
C SER A 72 0.64 -7.28 5.09
N GLY A 73 1.37 -8.17 4.41
CA GLY A 73 1.68 -8.02 2.99
C GLY A 73 0.42 -8.00 2.11
N LEU A 74 -0.50 -8.93 2.33
CA LEU A 74 -1.77 -9.01 1.59
C LEU A 74 -2.68 -7.80 1.87
N LEU A 75 -2.79 -7.40 3.15
CA LEU A 75 -3.56 -6.22 3.53
C LEU A 75 -2.99 -4.94 2.91
N THR A 76 -1.67 -4.80 2.84
CA THR A 76 -1.02 -3.66 2.19
C THR A 76 -1.43 -3.53 0.72
N LEU A 77 -1.59 -4.63 0.00
CA LEU A 77 -2.04 -4.63 -1.40
C LEU A 77 -3.54 -4.34 -1.55
N GLY A 78 -4.36 -4.87 -0.64
CA GLY A 78 -5.82 -4.83 -0.75
C GLY A 78 -6.47 -3.57 -0.18
N LEU A 79 -5.93 -3.05 0.92
CA LEU A 79 -6.58 -2.02 1.73
C LEU A 79 -6.84 -0.72 0.97
N LYS A 80 -5.83 -0.23 0.26
CA LYS A 80 -5.93 0.97 -0.56
C LYS A 80 -7.04 0.84 -1.62
N ARG A 81 -7.03 -0.25 -2.37
CA ARG A 81 -8.02 -0.50 -3.43
C ARG A 81 -9.43 -0.61 -2.89
N PHE A 82 -9.58 -1.29 -1.75
CA PHE A 82 -10.87 -1.41 -1.08
C PHE A 82 -11.41 -0.04 -0.67
N LEU A 83 -10.59 0.77 0.01
CA LEU A 83 -10.98 2.11 0.48
C LEU A 83 -11.35 3.02 -0.69
N GLU A 84 -10.53 3.09 -1.74
CA GLU A 84 -10.82 3.89 -2.93
C GLU A 84 -12.14 3.48 -3.60
N ALA A 85 -12.35 2.18 -3.78
CA ALA A 85 -13.57 1.66 -4.40
C ALA A 85 -14.82 1.89 -3.54
N ALA A 86 -14.72 1.78 -2.23
CA ALA A 86 -15.83 2.00 -1.31
C ALA A 86 -16.18 3.50 -1.20
N ILE A 87 -15.17 4.37 -1.06
CA ILE A 87 -15.34 5.83 -0.98
C ILE A 87 -15.96 6.38 -2.25
N ALA A 88 -15.57 5.88 -3.43
CA ALA A 88 -16.10 6.34 -4.72
C ALA A 88 -17.62 6.13 -4.86
N ARG A 89 -18.19 5.19 -4.11
CA ARG A 89 -19.63 4.81 -4.21
C ARG A 89 -20.53 5.50 -3.18
N LEU A 90 -19.96 6.26 -2.25
CA LEU A 90 -20.68 6.80 -1.11
C LEU A 90 -20.71 8.34 -1.12
N PRO A 91 -21.79 8.98 -0.60
CA PRO A 91 -21.80 10.40 -0.29
C PRO A 91 -20.74 10.74 0.77
N ASP A 92 -20.25 11.99 0.79
CA ASP A 92 -19.08 12.41 1.58
C ASP A 92 -19.11 12.01 3.06
N LEU A 93 -20.24 12.16 3.74
CA LEU A 93 -20.33 11.80 5.15
C LEU A 93 -20.15 10.30 5.37
N TRP A 94 -20.87 9.49 4.58
CA TRP A 94 -20.79 8.04 4.66
C TRP A 94 -19.46 7.50 4.15
N ALA A 95 -18.88 8.15 3.14
CA ALA A 95 -17.55 7.85 2.63
C ALA A 95 -16.43 8.08 3.66
N ALA A 96 -16.61 9.03 4.57
CA ALA A 96 -15.64 9.30 5.63
C ALA A 96 -15.72 8.28 6.79
N ILE A 97 -16.88 7.64 7.00
CA ILE A 97 -17.13 6.81 8.19
C ILE A 97 -17.21 5.31 7.86
N LEU A 98 -18.04 4.92 6.89
CA LEU A 98 -18.32 3.49 6.64
C LEU A 98 -17.11 2.70 6.14
N PRO A 99 -16.35 3.15 5.12
CA PRO A 99 -15.21 2.39 4.62
C PRO A 99 -14.12 2.16 5.68
N PRO A 100 -13.66 3.18 6.44
CA PRO A 100 -12.66 2.93 7.49
C PRO A 100 -13.21 2.06 8.62
N ALA A 101 -14.47 2.24 9.05
CA ALA A 101 -15.08 1.39 10.07
C ALA A 101 -15.20 -0.08 9.62
N ALA A 102 -15.66 -0.32 8.39
CA ALA A 102 -15.72 -1.65 7.80
C ALA A 102 -14.32 -2.28 7.67
N THR A 103 -13.32 -1.47 7.29
CA THR A 103 -11.92 -1.91 7.25
C THR A 103 -11.44 -2.34 8.63
N CYS A 104 -11.65 -1.54 9.67
CA CYS A 104 -11.25 -1.88 11.04
C CYS A 104 -11.90 -3.19 11.50
N ALA A 105 -13.20 -3.36 11.28
CA ALA A 105 -13.91 -4.59 11.64
C ALA A 105 -13.41 -5.80 10.85
N GLY A 106 -13.23 -5.66 9.53
CA GLY A 106 -12.74 -6.72 8.64
C GLY A 106 -11.31 -7.14 8.96
N VAL A 107 -10.41 -6.18 9.15
CA VAL A 107 -9.00 -6.46 9.52
C VAL A 107 -8.95 -7.16 10.87
N LEU A 108 -9.71 -6.69 11.88
CA LEU A 108 -9.75 -7.36 13.19
C LEU A 108 -10.24 -8.79 13.07
N ALA A 109 -11.32 -9.03 12.34
CA ALA A 109 -11.86 -10.37 12.13
C ALA A 109 -10.85 -11.29 11.43
N ILE A 110 -10.18 -10.81 10.37
CA ILE A 110 -9.16 -11.57 9.63
C ILE A 110 -7.99 -11.93 10.55
N LEU A 111 -7.44 -10.94 11.27
CA LEU A 111 -6.29 -11.15 12.16
C LEU A 111 -6.65 -12.13 13.30
N LEU A 112 -7.77 -11.93 13.97
CA LEU A 112 -8.22 -12.83 15.04
C LEU A 112 -8.41 -14.26 14.54
N THR A 113 -9.12 -14.43 13.44
CA THR A 113 -9.40 -15.76 12.89
C THR A 113 -8.11 -16.47 12.47
N ALA A 114 -7.25 -15.81 11.71
CA ALA A 114 -6.01 -16.41 11.23
C ALA A 114 -5.07 -16.81 12.36
N HIS A 115 -4.88 -15.96 13.37
CA HIS A 115 -4.01 -16.26 14.50
C HIS A 115 -4.58 -17.33 15.45
N ARG A 116 -5.91 -17.39 15.60
CA ARG A 116 -6.56 -18.47 16.37
C ARG A 116 -6.42 -19.81 15.65
N LEU A 117 -6.63 -19.85 14.33
CA LEU A 117 -6.45 -21.06 13.53
C LEU A 117 -4.99 -21.53 13.51
N ALA A 118 -4.04 -20.60 13.50
CA ALA A 118 -2.61 -20.90 13.55
C ALA A 118 -2.11 -21.32 14.96
N GLY A 119 -2.98 -21.30 15.98
CA GLY A 119 -2.61 -21.62 17.36
C GLY A 119 -1.60 -20.64 17.96
N THR A 120 -1.65 -19.36 17.58
CA THR A 120 -0.77 -18.31 18.10
C THR A 120 -0.99 -18.14 19.61
N PRO A 121 0.05 -18.26 20.46
CA PRO A 121 -0.14 -18.24 21.93
C PRO A 121 -0.65 -16.89 22.45
N ASN A 122 -0.04 -15.79 21.98
CA ASN A 122 -0.38 -14.44 22.43
C ASN A 122 -1.05 -13.64 21.32
N VAL A 123 -2.29 -14.00 20.96
CA VAL A 123 -3.02 -13.40 19.84
C VAL A 123 -3.15 -11.88 19.99
N TRP A 124 -3.58 -11.40 21.16
CA TRP A 124 -3.84 -9.97 21.37
C TRP A 124 -2.58 -9.11 21.22
N ALA A 125 -1.47 -9.51 21.83
CA ALA A 125 -0.21 -8.81 21.65
C ALA A 125 0.25 -8.86 20.19
N THR A 126 0.07 -10.00 19.51
CA THR A 126 0.46 -10.20 18.12
C THR A 126 -0.25 -9.23 17.17
N ILE A 127 -1.58 -9.09 17.34
CA ILE A 127 -2.40 -8.29 16.42
C ILE A 127 -2.46 -6.81 16.78
N SER A 128 -2.08 -6.39 17.98
CA SER A 128 -2.24 -5.01 18.47
C SER A 128 -1.58 -3.98 17.56
N VAL A 129 -0.32 -4.15 17.23
CA VAL A 129 0.43 -3.20 16.37
C VAL A 129 -0.06 -3.22 14.93
N PRO A 130 -0.16 -4.37 14.23
CA PRO A 130 -0.66 -4.37 12.86
C PRO A 130 -2.11 -3.89 12.75
N TYR A 131 -2.96 -4.15 13.73
CA TYR A 131 -4.31 -3.62 13.78
C TYR A 131 -4.31 -2.09 13.96
N ALA A 132 -3.53 -1.55 14.88
CA ALA A 132 -3.41 -0.11 15.09
C ALA A 132 -2.92 0.61 13.84
N VAL A 133 -1.88 0.08 13.17
CA VAL A 133 -1.32 0.63 11.92
C VAL A 133 -2.36 0.62 10.80
N SER A 134 -3.03 -0.52 10.58
CA SER A 134 -4.03 -0.66 9.51
C SER A 134 -5.26 0.24 9.75
N SER A 135 -5.71 0.34 11.01
CA SER A 135 -6.85 1.19 11.38
C SER A 135 -6.51 2.67 11.23
N SER A 136 -5.35 3.11 11.70
CA SER A 136 -4.89 4.49 11.52
C SER A 136 -4.77 4.85 10.04
N TYR A 137 -4.19 3.96 9.23
CA TYR A 137 -4.13 4.14 7.78
C TYR A 137 -5.52 4.29 7.17
N ALA A 138 -6.46 3.41 7.51
CA ALA A 138 -7.81 3.44 6.96
C ALA A 138 -8.53 4.76 7.25
N TRP A 139 -8.46 5.28 8.47
CA TRP A 139 -9.08 6.55 8.85
C TRP A 139 -8.40 7.74 8.18
N ILE A 140 -7.07 7.85 8.26
CA ILE A 140 -6.33 8.98 7.67
C ILE A 140 -6.52 9.00 6.15
N TYR A 141 -6.40 7.86 5.49
CA TYR A 141 -6.53 7.76 4.05
C TYR A 141 -7.95 8.10 3.57
N SER A 142 -8.98 7.61 4.24
CA SER A 142 -10.37 7.93 3.92
C SER A 142 -10.67 9.42 4.06
N LEU A 143 -10.21 10.05 5.14
CA LEU A 143 -10.37 11.49 5.35
C LEU A 143 -9.64 12.31 4.27
N THR A 144 -8.42 11.94 3.91
CA THR A 144 -7.68 12.65 2.85
C THR A 144 -8.38 12.59 1.50
N LEU A 145 -8.93 11.42 1.13
CA LEU A 145 -9.67 11.28 -0.13
C LEU A 145 -10.97 12.09 -0.14
N VAL A 146 -11.74 12.06 0.94
CA VAL A 146 -12.99 12.84 1.04
C VAL A 146 -12.71 14.34 1.00
N LEU A 147 -11.69 14.81 1.72
CA LEU A 147 -11.30 16.21 1.72
C LEU A 147 -10.79 16.66 0.34
N ALA A 148 -10.01 15.84 -0.35
CA ALA A 148 -9.57 16.12 -1.71
C ALA A 148 -10.76 16.25 -2.67
N ARG A 149 -11.74 15.34 -2.60
CA ARG A 149 -12.96 15.37 -3.40
C ARG A 149 -13.75 16.67 -3.18
N ARG A 150 -13.92 17.11 -1.92
CA ARG A 150 -14.62 18.37 -1.59
C ARG A 150 -13.90 19.60 -2.13
N ARG A 151 -12.57 19.64 -2.04
CA ARG A 151 -11.79 20.76 -2.59
C ARG A 151 -11.94 20.88 -4.12
N HIS A 152 -11.90 19.77 -4.84
CA HIS A 152 -12.12 19.77 -6.29
C HIS A 152 -13.53 20.24 -6.65
N ALA A 153 -14.56 19.83 -5.91
CA ALA A 153 -15.94 20.28 -6.13
C ALA A 153 -16.11 21.78 -5.88
N ALA A 154 -15.49 22.32 -4.84
CA ALA A 154 -15.54 23.76 -4.52
C ALA A 154 -14.81 24.62 -5.56
N GLY A 155 -13.65 24.16 -6.06
CA GLY A 155 -12.89 24.87 -7.11
C GLY A 155 -13.51 24.83 -8.51
N ALA A 156 -14.47 23.95 -8.76
CA ALA A 156 -15.19 23.86 -10.03
C ALA A 156 -16.40 24.84 -10.11
N ILE A 157 -16.75 25.50 -9.01
CA ILE A 157 -17.89 26.43 -8.89
C ILE A 157 -17.43 27.90 -8.90
N SER A 158 -16.13 28.13 -8.71
CA SER A 158 -15.49 29.46 -8.75
C SER A 158 -14.96 29.78 -10.14
#